data_8ef9d07d2819c41712d820b3138496b4
#
_entry.id   8ef9d07d2819c41712d820b3138496b4
#
_cell.length_a   1.000
_cell.length_b   1.000
_cell.length_c   1.000
_cell.angle_alpha   90.00
_cell.angle_beta   90.00
_cell.angle_gamma   90.00
#
_symmetry.space_group_name_H-M   'P 1'
#
loop_
_entity.id
_entity.type
_entity.pdbx_description
1 polymer ?
#
loop_
_entity_poly.entity_id
_entity_poly.type
_entity_poly.pdbx_seq_one_letter_code
_entity_poly.pdbx_strand_id
1 'polypeptide(L)'
;MCIRDRYASLIVPNMVIIRNFIEIFQAEALWIPGVSLLDGIAYDYAEKNKYLKSVHNFENDILVASRNIAKRYSSGKNHIAGTTDVALDIFDSTRKIHGMGKRERLLLQIAVLLHDCGKYISMSEVAECSYRIIMATEIIGLSTEERQVIASAVRYNTREFGCYKEINRETSMSRENYLLTAKLTAILRLANAMDRSHYQKVKALNVTLKDRILYLVVDSARDVSLELGLLKDKKEFFEEVFGIRLVMRRKGRR
;
A
#
# COMPACT_ATOMS: atom_id res chain seq x y z
N MET A 1 35.78 27.71 -18.46
CA MET A 1 35.72 27.04 -17.13
C MET A 1 34.95 25.74 -17.31
N CYS A 2 35.65 24.62 -17.33
CA CYS A 2 35.05 23.32 -17.55
C CYS A 2 34.20 22.91 -16.32
N ILE A 3 33.01 22.38 -16.52
CA ILE A 3 32.13 21.87 -15.42
C ILE A 3 32.89 20.88 -14.51
N ARG A 4 33.87 20.16 -15.05
CA ARG A 4 34.78 19.26 -14.30
C ARG A 4 35.55 19.93 -13.16
N ASP A 5 35.98 21.17 -13.32
CA ASP A 5 36.80 21.88 -12.29
C ASP A 5 35.98 22.24 -11.05
N ARG A 6 34.65 22.39 -11.21
CA ARG A 6 33.75 22.77 -10.11
C ARG A 6 33.59 21.67 -9.05
N TYR A 7 33.81 20.41 -9.42
CA TYR A 7 33.67 19.26 -8.52
C TYR A 7 35.04 18.73 -8.01
N ALA A 8 36.15 19.25 -8.51
CA ALA A 8 37.48 18.78 -8.11
C ALA A 8 37.71 18.91 -6.59
N SER A 9 37.21 19.99 -5.98
CA SER A 9 37.29 20.23 -4.53
C SER A 9 36.49 19.26 -3.68
N LEU A 10 35.47 18.58 -4.27
CA LEU A 10 34.62 17.61 -3.57
C LEU A 10 35.13 16.17 -3.64
N ILE A 11 36.18 15.92 -4.46
CA ILE A 11 36.69 14.54 -4.64
C ILE A 11 37.23 13.99 -3.32
N VAL A 12 38.06 14.77 -2.62
CA VAL A 12 38.68 14.32 -1.36
C VAL A 12 37.63 14.08 -0.27
N PRO A 13 36.70 15.01 0.02
CA PRO A 13 35.63 14.76 0.97
C PRO A 13 34.79 13.53 0.62
N ASN A 14 34.43 13.35 -0.65
CA ASN A 14 33.65 12.20 -1.09
C ASN A 14 34.40 10.87 -0.91
N MET A 15 35.71 10.85 -1.21
CA MET A 15 36.54 9.67 -0.98
C MET A 15 36.64 9.31 0.50
N VAL A 16 36.76 10.29 1.38
CA VAL A 16 36.76 10.07 2.84
C VAL A 16 35.45 9.46 3.31
N ILE A 17 34.30 9.97 2.81
CA ILE A 17 32.98 9.43 3.12
C ILE A 17 32.87 7.97 2.64
N ILE A 18 33.22 7.70 1.39
CA ILE A 18 33.19 6.35 0.80
C ILE A 18 34.07 5.40 1.60
N ARG A 19 35.27 5.80 1.95
CA ARG A 19 36.18 5.00 2.77
C ARG A 19 35.56 4.64 4.11
N ASN A 20 34.97 5.60 4.83
CA ASN A 20 34.30 5.35 6.10
C ASN A 20 33.14 4.36 5.94
N PHE A 21 32.37 4.46 4.87
CA PHE A 21 31.32 3.48 4.59
C PHE A 21 31.89 2.07 4.38
N ILE A 22 32.94 1.93 3.57
CA ILE A 22 33.60 0.63 3.33
C ILE A 22 34.08 0.03 4.66
N GLU A 23 34.72 0.83 5.52
CA GLU A 23 35.24 0.39 6.82
C GLU A 23 34.08 -0.01 7.79
N ILE A 24 33.04 0.81 7.90
CA ILE A 24 31.89 0.56 8.81
C ILE A 24 31.12 -0.72 8.38
N PHE A 25 30.90 -0.90 7.10
CA PHE A 25 30.16 -2.06 6.57
C PHE A 25 31.04 -3.28 6.32
N GLN A 26 32.36 -3.17 6.55
CA GLN A 26 33.35 -4.23 6.25
C GLN A 26 33.19 -4.77 4.82
N ALA A 27 32.95 -3.86 3.86
CA ALA A 27 32.72 -4.23 2.49
C ALA A 27 34.03 -4.67 1.82
N GLU A 28 34.03 -5.83 1.16
CA GLU A 28 35.19 -6.40 0.47
C GLU A 28 35.49 -5.68 -0.84
N ALA A 29 34.51 -5.05 -1.46
CA ALA A 29 34.66 -4.34 -2.73
C ALA A 29 33.64 -3.19 -2.87
N LEU A 30 34.08 -2.15 -3.61
CA LEU A 30 33.21 -1.09 -4.10
C LEU A 30 33.04 -1.25 -5.62
N TRP A 31 31.81 -1.52 -6.04
CA TRP A 31 31.50 -1.58 -7.46
C TRP A 31 30.96 -0.23 -7.97
N ILE A 32 31.58 0.32 -9.00
CA ILE A 32 31.19 1.59 -9.62
C ILE A 32 30.68 1.28 -11.03
N PRO A 33 29.37 1.27 -11.27
CA PRO A 33 28.79 0.86 -12.55
C PRO A 33 29.02 1.85 -13.69
N GLY A 34 29.53 3.06 -13.41
CA GLY A 34 29.78 4.09 -14.41
C GLY A 34 28.51 4.68 -15.04
N VAL A 35 27.35 4.53 -14.41
CA VAL A 35 26.07 5.09 -14.86
C VAL A 35 25.76 6.40 -14.15
N SER A 36 25.07 7.29 -14.83
CA SER A 36 24.62 8.59 -14.34
C SER A 36 23.11 8.63 -14.13
N LEU A 37 22.63 9.68 -13.46
CA LEU A 37 21.18 9.94 -13.34
C LEU A 37 20.51 10.06 -14.72
N LEU A 38 21.22 10.63 -15.71
CA LEU A 38 20.70 10.77 -17.08
C LEU A 38 20.49 9.41 -17.75
N ASP A 39 21.38 8.44 -17.51
CA ASP A 39 21.22 7.08 -18.03
C ASP A 39 19.98 6.42 -17.42
N GLY A 40 19.73 6.63 -16.13
CA GLY A 40 18.52 6.16 -15.45
C GLY A 40 17.25 6.78 -16.03
N ILE A 41 17.22 8.08 -16.28
CA ILE A 41 16.09 8.78 -16.91
C ILE A 41 15.86 8.29 -18.34
N ALA A 42 16.93 8.12 -19.11
CA ALA A 42 16.86 7.61 -20.47
C ALA A 42 16.32 6.16 -20.51
N TYR A 43 16.76 5.34 -19.58
CA TYR A 43 16.25 3.96 -19.43
C TYR A 43 14.75 3.94 -19.10
N ASP A 44 14.31 4.72 -18.09
CA ASP A 44 12.90 4.82 -17.70
C ASP A 44 12.03 5.29 -18.87
N TYR A 45 12.50 6.29 -19.63
CA TYR A 45 11.81 6.75 -20.84
C TYR A 45 11.70 5.65 -21.90
N ALA A 46 12.79 4.95 -22.18
CA ALA A 46 12.83 3.89 -23.17
C ALA A 46 11.95 2.69 -22.79
N GLU A 47 11.91 2.33 -21.51
CA GLU A 47 11.03 1.28 -20.97
C GLU A 47 9.56 1.68 -21.07
N LYS A 48 9.18 2.89 -20.63
CA LYS A 48 7.80 3.40 -20.71
C LYS A 48 7.27 3.46 -22.15
N ASN A 49 8.13 3.79 -23.11
CA ASN A 49 7.81 3.82 -24.52
C ASN A 49 7.99 2.47 -25.23
N LYS A 50 8.29 1.39 -24.49
CA LYS A 50 8.47 0.02 -25.00
C LYS A 50 9.62 -0.14 -26.01
N TYR A 51 10.61 0.76 -26.00
CA TYR A 51 11.84 0.62 -26.78
C TYR A 51 12.78 -0.42 -26.16
N LEU A 52 12.67 -0.64 -24.86
CA LEU A 52 13.38 -1.67 -24.12
C LEU A 52 12.40 -2.60 -23.42
N LYS A 53 12.74 -3.89 -23.35
CA LYS A 53 12.01 -4.84 -22.53
C LYS A 53 12.49 -4.68 -21.08
N SER A 54 11.54 -4.48 -20.16
CA SER A 54 11.85 -4.45 -18.73
C SER A 54 12.51 -5.75 -18.30
N VAL A 55 13.69 -5.64 -17.70
CA VAL A 55 14.44 -6.77 -17.13
C VAL A 55 14.20 -6.86 -15.63
N HIS A 56 13.83 -5.72 -15.02
CA HIS A 56 13.67 -5.61 -13.57
C HIS A 56 12.23 -5.23 -13.18
N ASN A 57 11.74 -5.80 -12.09
CA ASN A 57 10.41 -5.50 -11.57
C ASN A 57 10.49 -4.56 -10.37
N PHE A 58 10.52 -3.25 -10.64
CA PHE A 58 10.54 -2.22 -9.60
C PHE A 58 9.34 -2.26 -8.66
N GLU A 59 8.17 -2.71 -9.12
CA GLU A 59 7.00 -2.87 -8.24
C GLU A 59 7.26 -3.92 -7.14
N ASN A 60 8.00 -4.98 -7.48
CA ASN A 60 8.40 -5.97 -6.49
C ASN A 60 9.36 -5.40 -5.43
N ASP A 61 10.26 -4.51 -5.80
CA ASP A 61 11.18 -3.88 -4.86
C ASP A 61 10.43 -2.98 -3.86
N ILE A 62 9.43 -2.24 -4.34
CA ILE A 62 8.55 -1.43 -3.49
C ILE A 62 7.81 -2.34 -2.49
N LEU A 63 7.30 -3.49 -2.94
CA LEU A 63 6.64 -4.45 -2.07
C LEU A 63 7.59 -5.09 -1.06
N VAL A 64 8.83 -5.40 -1.47
CA VAL A 64 9.85 -5.94 -0.56
C VAL A 64 10.23 -4.89 0.50
N ALA A 65 10.43 -3.64 0.11
CA ALA A 65 10.67 -2.54 1.04
C ALA A 65 9.51 -2.37 2.03
N SER A 66 8.26 -2.40 1.55
CA SER A 66 7.06 -2.31 2.38
C SER A 66 6.93 -3.49 3.35
N ARG A 67 7.24 -4.72 2.91
CA ARG A 67 7.28 -5.90 3.80
C ARG A 67 8.37 -5.78 4.87
N ASN A 68 9.52 -5.22 4.54
CA ASN A 68 10.59 -4.98 5.52
C ASN A 68 10.18 -3.95 6.57
N ILE A 69 9.43 -2.90 6.19
CA ILE A 69 8.83 -1.95 7.12
C ILE A 69 7.83 -2.68 8.02
N ALA A 70 6.88 -3.42 7.45
CA ALA A 70 5.90 -4.20 8.22
C ALA A 70 6.57 -5.17 9.21
N LYS A 71 7.67 -5.82 8.80
CA LYS A 71 8.47 -6.70 9.67
C LYS A 71 9.13 -5.91 10.81
N ARG A 72 9.71 -4.74 10.51
CA ARG A 72 10.35 -3.86 11.51
C ARG A 72 9.37 -3.46 12.62
N TYR A 73 8.13 -3.19 12.26
CA TYR A 73 7.07 -2.81 13.19
C TYR A 73 6.21 -4.01 13.65
N SER A 74 6.73 -5.23 13.55
CA SER A 74 6.11 -6.46 14.08
C SER A 74 4.66 -6.69 13.65
N SER A 75 4.28 -6.24 12.48
CA SER A 75 2.94 -6.47 11.93
C SER A 75 2.67 -7.96 11.71
N GLY A 76 1.47 -8.43 12.04
CA GLY A 76 1.09 -9.83 12.04
C GLY A 76 1.06 -10.46 10.64
N LYS A 77 2.04 -11.31 10.31
CA LYS A 77 2.23 -11.86 8.94
C LYS A 77 0.98 -12.56 8.39
N ASN A 78 0.34 -13.42 9.20
CA ASN A 78 -0.81 -14.21 8.74
C ASN A 78 -2.04 -13.33 8.49
N HIS A 79 -2.27 -12.35 9.36
CA HIS A 79 -3.34 -11.36 9.20
C HIS A 79 -3.13 -10.54 7.93
N ILE A 80 -1.91 -10.02 7.71
CA ILE A 80 -1.57 -9.26 6.51
C ILE A 80 -1.78 -10.10 5.25
N ALA A 81 -1.35 -11.36 5.24
CA ALA A 81 -1.50 -12.22 4.06
C ALA A 81 -2.98 -12.42 3.72
N GLY A 82 -3.80 -12.85 4.67
CA GLY A 82 -5.23 -13.05 4.44
C GLY A 82 -5.97 -11.76 4.06
N THR A 83 -5.64 -10.64 4.72
CA THR A 83 -6.24 -9.33 4.39
C THR A 83 -5.80 -8.87 3.00
N THR A 84 -4.56 -9.16 2.58
CA THR A 84 -4.08 -8.83 1.23
C THR A 84 -4.87 -9.58 0.16
N ASP A 85 -5.04 -10.88 0.32
CA ASP A 85 -5.79 -11.70 -0.65
C ASP A 85 -7.22 -11.18 -0.80
N VAL A 86 -7.92 -10.94 0.32
CA VAL A 86 -9.28 -10.39 0.31
C VAL A 86 -9.35 -9.01 -0.36
N ALA A 87 -8.42 -8.11 -0.03
CA ALA A 87 -8.38 -6.75 -0.60
C ALA A 87 -8.18 -6.78 -2.11
N LEU A 88 -7.26 -7.61 -2.58
CA LEU A 88 -6.96 -7.75 -4.00
C LEU A 88 -8.09 -8.43 -4.77
N ASP A 89 -8.76 -9.43 -4.19
CA ASP A 89 -9.94 -10.06 -4.79
C ASP A 89 -11.08 -9.06 -4.97
N ILE A 90 -11.34 -8.21 -3.96
CA ILE A 90 -12.35 -7.14 -4.06
C ILE A 90 -11.94 -6.13 -5.13
N PHE A 91 -10.69 -5.68 -5.13
CA PHE A 91 -10.17 -4.74 -6.12
C PHE A 91 -10.33 -5.27 -7.53
N ASP A 92 -9.84 -6.48 -7.80
CA ASP A 92 -9.85 -7.08 -9.13
C ASP A 92 -11.28 -7.35 -9.62
N SER A 93 -12.19 -7.78 -8.73
CA SER A 93 -13.60 -8.02 -9.06
C SER A 93 -14.40 -6.74 -9.33
N THR A 94 -14.00 -5.61 -8.74
CA THR A 94 -14.67 -4.31 -8.92
C THR A 94 -13.98 -3.40 -9.95
N ARG A 95 -12.98 -3.90 -10.66
CA ARG A 95 -12.16 -3.13 -11.61
C ARG A 95 -12.99 -2.38 -12.67
N LYS A 96 -14.06 -3.01 -13.18
CA LYS A 96 -14.97 -2.38 -14.17
C LYS A 96 -15.75 -1.19 -13.61
N ILE A 97 -15.90 -1.10 -12.29
CA ILE A 97 -16.62 -0.03 -11.59
C ILE A 97 -15.69 1.13 -11.26
N HIS A 98 -14.55 0.82 -10.63
CA HIS A 98 -13.65 1.87 -10.12
C HIS A 98 -12.67 2.41 -11.16
N GLY A 99 -12.38 1.67 -12.23
CA GLY A 99 -11.47 2.10 -13.29
C GLY A 99 -10.00 2.25 -12.90
N MET A 100 -9.62 1.86 -11.67
CA MET A 100 -8.24 1.92 -11.19
C MET A 100 -7.36 0.87 -11.89
N GLY A 101 -6.06 1.19 -12.08
CA GLY A 101 -5.11 0.36 -12.79
C GLY A 101 -4.17 -0.45 -11.88
N LYS A 102 -3.04 -0.88 -12.46
CA LYS A 102 -2.03 -1.66 -11.74
C LYS A 102 -1.36 -0.86 -10.62
N ARG A 103 -1.14 0.44 -10.84
CA ARG A 103 -0.47 1.30 -9.86
C ARG A 103 -1.30 1.46 -8.60
N GLU A 104 -2.60 1.73 -8.73
CA GLU A 104 -3.50 1.85 -7.58
C GLU A 104 -3.67 0.51 -6.85
N ARG A 105 -3.62 -0.61 -7.58
CA ARG A 105 -3.58 -1.95 -6.99
C ARG A 105 -2.34 -2.16 -6.11
N LEU A 106 -1.18 -1.67 -6.56
CA LEU A 106 0.06 -1.69 -5.77
C LEU A 106 -0.09 -0.83 -4.51
N LEU A 107 -0.64 0.40 -4.64
CA LEU A 107 -0.87 1.29 -3.50
C LEU A 107 -1.80 0.65 -2.45
N LEU A 108 -2.87 -0.03 -2.89
CA LEU A 108 -3.74 -0.80 -2.00
C LEU A 108 -2.97 -1.90 -1.27
N GLN A 109 -2.15 -2.67 -1.99
CA GLN A 109 -1.37 -3.75 -1.41
C GLN A 109 -0.40 -3.23 -0.34
N ILE A 110 0.25 -2.08 -0.59
CA ILE A 110 1.12 -1.43 0.39
C ILE A 110 0.32 -0.95 1.60
N ALA A 111 -0.86 -0.35 1.38
CA ALA A 111 -1.74 0.08 2.46
C ALA A 111 -2.11 -1.11 3.37
N VAL A 112 -2.44 -2.27 2.77
CA VAL A 112 -2.71 -3.50 3.54
C VAL A 112 -1.47 -3.98 4.30
N LEU A 113 -0.27 -3.94 3.69
CA LEU A 113 0.97 -4.35 4.37
C LEU A 113 1.27 -3.51 5.61
N LEU A 114 0.93 -2.21 5.58
CA LEU A 114 1.33 -1.23 6.58
C LEU A 114 0.22 -0.79 7.54
N HIS A 115 -1.03 -1.29 7.38
CA HIS A 115 -2.18 -0.76 8.13
C HIS A 115 -2.07 -0.93 9.66
N ASP A 116 -1.34 -1.92 10.10
CA ASP A 116 -1.18 -2.28 11.51
C ASP A 116 0.19 -1.88 12.12
N CYS A 117 1.09 -1.25 11.34
CA CYS A 117 2.45 -0.94 11.81
C CYS A 117 2.46 -0.01 13.03
N GLY A 118 1.43 0.81 13.21
CA GLY A 118 1.27 1.69 14.38
C GLY A 118 1.06 0.96 15.69
N LYS A 119 0.62 -0.30 15.69
CA LYS A 119 0.45 -1.12 16.90
C LYS A 119 1.75 -1.27 17.69
N TYR A 120 2.88 -1.19 17.01
CA TYR A 120 4.19 -1.25 17.63
C TYR A 120 4.44 -0.05 18.57
N ILE A 121 3.83 1.10 18.29
CA ILE A 121 4.00 2.33 19.06
C ILE A 121 2.84 2.48 20.08
N SER A 122 1.60 2.35 19.63
CA SER A 122 0.42 2.54 20.46
C SER A 122 -0.74 1.68 20.02
N MET A 123 -1.35 0.96 20.97
CA MET A 123 -2.55 0.16 20.72
C MET A 123 -3.83 1.01 20.67
N SER A 124 -3.83 2.18 21.31
CA SER A 124 -4.96 3.11 21.30
C SER A 124 -4.98 4.02 20.08
N GLU A 125 -3.81 4.36 19.54
CA GLU A 125 -3.64 5.32 18.45
C GLU A 125 -3.05 4.67 17.16
N VAL A 126 -3.41 3.42 16.90
CA VAL A 126 -2.85 2.64 15.77
C VAL A 126 -2.93 3.38 14.45
N ALA A 127 -4.09 3.97 14.14
CA ALA A 127 -4.32 4.66 12.88
C ALA A 127 -3.38 5.85 12.68
N GLU A 128 -3.24 6.69 13.72
CA GLU A 128 -2.40 7.88 13.66
C GLU A 128 -0.91 7.51 13.66
N CYS A 129 -0.51 6.54 14.48
CA CYS A 129 0.87 6.06 14.50
C CYS A 129 1.25 5.43 13.15
N SER A 130 0.37 4.62 12.55
CA SER A 130 0.61 4.05 11.21
C SER A 130 0.76 5.15 10.15
N TYR A 131 -0.13 6.15 10.16
CA TYR A 131 -0.04 7.30 9.27
C TYR A 131 1.33 7.99 9.38
N ARG A 132 1.77 8.30 10.61
CA ARG A 132 3.05 8.98 10.85
C ARG A 132 4.25 8.13 10.45
N ILE A 133 4.23 6.83 10.71
CA ILE A 133 5.29 5.90 10.27
C ILE A 133 5.40 5.92 8.75
N ILE A 134 4.29 5.80 8.04
CA ILE A 134 4.27 5.77 6.57
C ILE A 134 4.77 7.09 5.99
N MET A 135 4.32 8.23 6.53
CA MET A 135 4.75 9.56 6.07
C MET A 135 6.21 9.85 6.37
N ALA A 136 6.76 9.36 7.50
CA ALA A 136 8.15 9.56 7.89
C ALA A 136 9.11 8.56 7.22
N THR A 137 8.60 7.47 6.62
CA THR A 137 9.44 6.46 5.98
C THR A 137 9.52 6.69 4.48
N GLU A 138 10.74 6.80 3.96
CA GLU A 138 10.94 6.86 2.53
C GLU A 138 10.88 5.45 1.93
N ILE A 139 10.01 5.27 0.93
CA ILE A 139 9.90 4.05 0.14
C ILE A 139 10.30 4.41 -1.29
N ILE A 140 11.48 3.98 -1.70
CA ILE A 140 12.00 4.25 -3.05
C ILE A 140 11.02 3.70 -4.09
N GLY A 141 10.68 4.54 -5.06
CA GLY A 141 9.71 4.20 -6.12
C GLY A 141 8.26 4.66 -5.83
N LEU A 142 8.01 5.29 -4.66
CA LEU A 142 6.75 5.99 -4.38
C LEU A 142 6.96 7.50 -4.38
N SER A 143 6.05 8.22 -5.03
CA SER A 143 5.99 9.69 -4.89
C SER A 143 5.49 10.10 -3.49
N THR A 144 5.71 11.35 -3.12
CA THR A 144 5.19 11.92 -1.88
C THR A 144 3.66 11.86 -1.83
N GLU A 145 3.01 12.10 -2.96
CA GLU A 145 1.54 12.05 -3.09
C GLU A 145 1.02 10.63 -2.93
N GLU A 146 1.65 9.63 -3.56
CA GLU A 146 1.28 8.22 -3.42
C GLU A 146 1.44 7.73 -1.98
N ARG A 147 2.55 8.11 -1.33
CA ARG A 147 2.77 7.83 0.08
C ARG A 147 1.69 8.45 0.97
N GLN A 148 1.26 9.68 0.66
CA GLN A 148 0.18 10.35 1.36
C GLN A 148 -1.17 9.64 1.16
N VAL A 149 -1.47 9.16 -0.05
CA VAL A 149 -2.66 8.34 -0.35
C VAL A 149 -2.65 7.06 0.49
N ILE A 150 -1.53 6.32 0.52
CA ILE A 150 -1.37 5.11 1.31
C ILE A 150 -1.57 5.40 2.80
N ALA A 151 -0.87 6.41 3.33
CA ALA A 151 -0.93 6.79 4.73
C ALA A 151 -2.35 7.19 5.14
N SER A 152 -3.03 7.98 4.32
CA SER A 152 -4.40 8.40 4.57
C SER A 152 -5.39 7.24 4.49
N ALA A 153 -5.24 6.33 3.53
CA ALA A 153 -6.08 5.12 3.46
C ALA A 153 -5.93 4.26 4.72
N VAL A 154 -4.71 4.14 5.25
CA VAL A 154 -4.44 3.45 6.52
C VAL A 154 -5.03 4.17 7.72
N ARG A 155 -4.88 5.50 7.81
CA ARG A 155 -5.44 6.32 8.89
C ARG A 155 -6.95 6.19 8.95
N TYR A 156 -7.62 6.27 7.82
CA TYR A 156 -9.07 6.19 7.72
C TYR A 156 -9.63 4.75 7.68
N ASN A 157 -8.80 3.74 7.76
CA ASN A 157 -9.25 2.35 7.90
C ASN A 157 -10.15 2.14 9.14
N THR A 158 -9.82 2.81 10.24
CA THR A 158 -10.56 2.70 11.52
C THR A 158 -11.19 4.02 11.97
N ARG A 159 -10.81 5.16 11.41
CA ARG A 159 -11.38 6.47 11.71
C ARG A 159 -12.47 6.82 10.70
N GLU A 160 -13.35 7.73 11.07
CA GLU A 160 -14.34 8.31 10.16
C GLU A 160 -13.64 9.01 8.99
N PHE A 161 -14.18 8.83 7.77
CA PHE A 161 -13.62 9.43 6.58
C PHE A 161 -14.23 10.82 6.41
N GLY A 162 -13.42 11.84 6.60
CA GLY A 162 -13.85 13.23 6.55
C GLY A 162 -14.19 13.71 5.13
N CYS A 163 -14.88 14.84 5.03
CA CYS A 163 -15.15 15.47 3.74
C CYS A 163 -13.85 16.02 3.11
N TYR A 164 -13.91 16.30 1.78
CA TYR A 164 -12.73 16.78 1.03
C TYR A 164 -12.11 18.04 1.65
N LYS A 165 -12.93 18.99 2.13
CA LYS A 165 -12.44 20.25 2.71
C LYS A 165 -11.61 20.01 3.99
N GLU A 166 -12.03 19.08 4.81
CA GLU A 166 -11.34 18.72 6.06
C GLU A 166 -10.01 18.04 5.75
N ILE A 167 -10.03 16.99 4.92
CA ILE A 167 -8.82 16.24 4.57
C ILE A 167 -7.83 17.13 3.80
N ASN A 168 -8.30 17.97 2.86
CA ASN A 168 -7.44 18.87 2.11
C ASN A 168 -6.75 19.91 3.01
N ARG A 169 -7.44 20.41 4.03
CA ARG A 169 -6.85 21.37 4.98
C ARG A 169 -5.65 20.80 5.73
N GLU A 170 -5.70 19.52 6.07
CA GLU A 170 -4.61 18.85 6.79
C GLU A 170 -3.48 18.37 5.85
N THR A 171 -3.82 17.98 4.63
CA THR A 171 -2.93 17.19 3.78
C THR A 171 -2.56 17.87 2.47
N SER A 172 -3.25 18.96 2.08
CA SER A 172 -3.15 19.60 0.74
C SER A 172 -3.40 18.62 -0.42
N MET A 173 -4.19 17.57 -0.19
CA MET A 173 -4.46 16.50 -1.14
C MET A 173 -5.33 17.00 -2.30
N SER A 174 -5.00 16.61 -3.53
CA SER A 174 -5.84 16.87 -4.70
C SER A 174 -7.19 16.14 -4.63
N ARG A 175 -8.19 16.59 -5.41
CA ARG A 175 -9.49 15.89 -5.47
C ARG A 175 -9.36 14.47 -6.01
N GLU A 176 -8.46 14.25 -6.95
CA GLU A 176 -8.20 12.93 -7.53
C GLU A 176 -7.64 11.98 -6.47
N ASN A 177 -6.63 12.43 -5.72
CA ASN A 177 -6.02 11.65 -4.64
C ASN A 177 -6.99 11.43 -3.47
N TYR A 178 -7.89 12.38 -3.19
CA TYR A 178 -8.97 12.20 -2.21
C TYR A 178 -9.91 11.07 -2.63
N LEU A 179 -10.38 11.06 -3.88
CA LEU A 179 -11.26 10.01 -4.41
C LEU A 179 -10.53 8.65 -4.45
N LEU A 180 -9.27 8.64 -4.83
CA LEU A 180 -8.43 7.45 -4.78
C LEU A 180 -8.31 6.93 -3.34
N THR A 181 -8.00 7.81 -2.39
CA THR A 181 -7.92 7.46 -0.97
C THR A 181 -9.25 6.88 -0.46
N ALA A 182 -10.39 7.48 -0.81
CA ALA A 182 -11.71 6.96 -0.44
C ALA A 182 -11.94 5.53 -0.95
N LYS A 183 -11.62 5.27 -2.23
CA LYS A 183 -11.75 3.94 -2.84
C LYS A 183 -10.85 2.90 -2.17
N LEU A 184 -9.57 3.24 -1.95
CA LEU A 184 -8.63 2.34 -1.28
C LEU A 184 -9.03 2.08 0.18
N THR A 185 -9.48 3.11 0.89
CA THR A 185 -9.99 3.00 2.27
C THR A 185 -11.20 2.07 2.34
N ALA A 186 -12.15 2.21 1.41
CA ALA A 186 -13.35 1.39 1.40
C ALA A 186 -13.03 -0.11 1.22
N ILE A 187 -12.10 -0.44 0.32
CA ILE A 187 -11.64 -1.83 0.13
C ILE A 187 -10.89 -2.32 1.36
N LEU A 188 -9.95 -1.52 1.89
CA LEU A 188 -9.14 -1.89 3.06
C LEU A 188 -10.01 -2.15 4.29
N ARG A 189 -11.04 -1.32 4.54
CA ARG A 189 -12.00 -1.51 5.63
C ARG A 189 -12.72 -2.84 5.55
N LEU A 190 -13.20 -3.22 4.36
CA LEU A 190 -13.86 -4.51 4.16
C LEU A 190 -12.89 -5.67 4.40
N ALA A 191 -11.71 -5.60 3.79
CA ALA A 191 -10.71 -6.66 3.91
C ALA A 191 -10.25 -6.85 5.36
N ASN A 192 -9.97 -5.77 6.08
CA ASN A 192 -9.57 -5.81 7.48
C ASN A 192 -10.69 -6.36 8.39
N ALA A 193 -11.96 -6.02 8.12
CA ALA A 193 -13.09 -6.54 8.87
C ALA A 193 -13.27 -8.06 8.71
N MET A 194 -12.85 -8.65 7.59
CA MET A 194 -12.94 -10.09 7.32
C MET A 194 -12.01 -10.96 8.16
N ASP A 195 -10.95 -10.38 8.74
CA ASP A 195 -10.07 -11.11 9.67
C ASP A 195 -9.85 -10.33 10.98
N ARG A 196 -10.92 -9.72 11.49
CA ARG A 196 -10.86 -8.92 12.74
C ARG A 196 -10.35 -9.69 13.94
N SER A 197 -10.65 -10.97 13.99
CA SER A 197 -10.20 -11.85 15.07
C SER A 197 -8.73 -12.28 14.96
N HIS A 198 -8.05 -11.99 13.83
CA HIS A 198 -6.69 -12.42 13.50
C HIS A 198 -6.49 -13.96 13.52
N TYR A 199 -7.59 -14.73 13.40
CA TYR A 199 -7.55 -16.19 13.40
C TYR A 199 -7.64 -16.81 12.00
N GLN A 200 -7.62 -16.00 10.94
CA GLN A 200 -7.73 -16.42 9.54
C GLN A 200 -8.88 -17.43 9.36
N LYS A 201 -10.06 -17.08 9.90
CA LYS A 201 -11.25 -17.96 9.87
C LYS A 201 -11.79 -18.15 8.47
N VAL A 202 -11.61 -17.18 7.59
CA VAL A 202 -12.01 -17.21 6.19
C VAL A 202 -10.98 -18.00 5.41
N LYS A 203 -11.35 -19.21 4.98
CA LYS A 203 -10.46 -20.09 4.19
C LYS A 203 -10.43 -19.72 2.71
N ALA A 204 -11.58 -19.31 2.19
CA ALA A 204 -11.73 -18.84 0.83
C ALA A 204 -12.85 -17.80 0.76
N LEU A 205 -12.61 -16.78 -0.04
CA LEU A 205 -13.59 -15.75 -0.37
C LEU A 205 -13.87 -15.84 -1.87
N ASN A 206 -15.15 -15.95 -2.23
CA ASN A 206 -15.56 -15.83 -3.60
C ASN A 206 -16.20 -14.46 -3.79
N VAL A 207 -15.55 -13.61 -4.57
CA VAL A 207 -16.00 -12.25 -4.87
C VAL A 207 -16.58 -12.22 -6.27
N THR A 208 -17.85 -11.86 -6.39
CA THR A 208 -18.54 -11.83 -7.69
C THR A 208 -19.36 -10.56 -7.81
N LEU A 209 -19.15 -9.80 -8.89
CA LEU A 209 -19.93 -8.62 -9.23
C LEU A 209 -20.98 -8.99 -10.28
N LYS A 210 -22.26 -8.83 -9.92
CA LYS A 210 -23.39 -9.04 -10.82
C LYS A 210 -24.48 -7.99 -10.57
N ASP A 211 -25.00 -7.39 -11.62
CA ASP A 211 -26.13 -6.44 -11.58
C ASP A 211 -25.94 -5.29 -10.57
N ARG A 212 -24.71 -4.71 -10.50
CA ARG A 212 -24.29 -3.70 -9.52
C ARG A 212 -24.41 -4.16 -8.06
N ILE A 213 -24.34 -5.47 -7.83
CA ILE A 213 -24.27 -6.07 -6.50
C ILE A 213 -22.97 -6.86 -6.40
N LEU A 214 -22.15 -6.51 -5.41
CA LEU A 214 -20.96 -7.27 -5.05
C LEU A 214 -21.34 -8.35 -4.06
N TYR A 215 -21.21 -9.61 -4.46
CA TYR A 215 -21.42 -10.76 -3.61
C TYR A 215 -20.11 -11.21 -3.00
N LEU A 216 -20.03 -11.24 -1.69
CA LEU A 216 -18.94 -11.84 -0.93
C LEU A 216 -19.43 -13.15 -0.32
N VAL A 217 -18.99 -14.27 -0.88
CA VAL A 217 -19.35 -15.61 -0.37
C VAL A 217 -18.19 -16.17 0.42
N VAL A 218 -18.36 -16.23 1.73
CA VAL A 218 -17.34 -16.67 2.69
C VAL A 218 -17.41 -18.16 2.89
N ASP A 219 -16.30 -18.88 2.62
CA ASP A 219 -16.14 -20.27 2.98
C ASP A 219 -15.33 -20.37 4.29
N SER A 220 -16.00 -20.83 5.34
CA SER A 220 -15.40 -20.99 6.66
C SER A 220 -15.99 -22.17 7.41
N ALA A 221 -15.12 -22.99 7.98
CA ALA A 221 -15.51 -24.05 8.92
C ALA A 221 -15.81 -23.52 10.33
N ARG A 222 -15.30 -22.32 10.64
CA ARG A 222 -15.44 -21.65 11.97
C ARG A 222 -16.59 -20.67 11.97
N ASP A 223 -16.99 -20.24 13.15
CA ASP A 223 -17.94 -19.14 13.31
C ASP A 223 -17.30 -17.81 12.89
N VAL A 224 -17.97 -17.13 11.95
CA VAL A 224 -17.57 -15.82 11.39
C VAL A 224 -18.59 -14.74 11.73
N SER A 225 -19.42 -14.93 12.74
CA SER A 225 -20.47 -13.99 13.13
C SER A 225 -19.93 -12.62 13.50
N LEU A 226 -18.76 -12.57 14.14
CA LEU A 226 -18.08 -11.32 14.48
C LEU A 226 -17.66 -10.56 13.20
N GLU A 227 -17.01 -11.23 12.28
CA GLU A 227 -16.53 -10.67 11.01
C GLU A 227 -17.73 -10.18 10.17
N LEU A 228 -18.80 -10.96 10.11
CA LEU A 228 -20.04 -10.61 9.41
C LEU A 228 -20.76 -9.40 10.05
N GLY A 229 -20.78 -9.31 11.38
CA GLY A 229 -21.34 -8.18 12.12
C GLY A 229 -20.61 -6.87 11.82
N LEU A 230 -19.28 -6.88 11.94
CA LEU A 230 -18.44 -5.70 11.68
C LEU A 230 -18.48 -5.22 10.22
N LEU A 231 -18.68 -6.12 9.29
CA LEU A 231 -18.84 -5.76 7.89
C LEU A 231 -20.09 -4.96 7.60
N LYS A 232 -21.17 -5.14 8.37
CA LYS A 232 -22.37 -4.30 8.24
C LYS A 232 -22.05 -2.83 8.44
N ASP A 233 -21.22 -2.50 9.43
CA ASP A 233 -20.81 -1.12 9.73
C ASP A 233 -19.88 -0.53 8.65
N LYS A 234 -19.14 -1.36 7.92
CA LYS A 234 -18.22 -0.93 6.86
C LYS A 234 -18.85 -0.91 5.47
N LYS A 235 -19.99 -1.58 5.32
CA LYS A 235 -20.72 -1.73 4.08
C LYS A 235 -21.21 -0.38 3.53
N GLU A 236 -21.78 0.47 4.37
CA GLU A 236 -22.36 1.75 3.95
C GLU A 236 -21.34 2.63 3.24
N PHE A 237 -20.17 2.80 3.81
CA PHE A 237 -19.10 3.59 3.19
C PHE A 237 -18.62 3.00 1.86
N PHE A 238 -18.55 1.66 1.75
CA PHE A 238 -18.18 1.01 0.49
C PHE A 238 -19.26 1.22 -0.58
N GLU A 239 -20.53 1.06 -0.22
CA GLU A 239 -21.66 1.26 -1.12
C GLU A 239 -21.76 2.71 -1.61
N GLU A 240 -21.51 3.68 -0.74
CA GLU A 240 -21.44 5.11 -1.07
C GLU A 240 -20.32 5.40 -2.08
N VAL A 241 -19.08 4.95 -1.78
CA VAL A 241 -17.90 5.23 -2.61
C VAL A 241 -17.97 4.57 -3.98
N PHE A 242 -18.49 3.34 -4.06
CA PHE A 242 -18.53 2.57 -5.31
C PHE A 242 -19.86 2.66 -6.06
N GLY A 243 -20.92 3.14 -5.42
CA GLY A 243 -22.27 3.21 -6.00
C GLY A 243 -22.85 1.85 -6.33
N ILE A 244 -22.47 0.79 -5.61
CA ILE A 244 -22.96 -0.58 -5.77
C ILE A 244 -23.35 -1.16 -4.42
N ARG A 245 -24.26 -2.12 -4.42
CA ARG A 245 -24.67 -2.82 -3.20
C ARG A 245 -23.67 -3.93 -2.84
N LEU A 246 -23.48 -4.15 -1.55
CA LEU A 246 -22.68 -5.23 -1.01
C LEU A 246 -23.59 -6.27 -0.33
N VAL A 247 -23.51 -7.52 -0.76
CA VAL A 247 -24.22 -8.63 -0.15
C VAL A 247 -23.21 -9.68 0.28
N MET A 248 -23.23 -10.03 1.56
CA MET A 248 -22.39 -11.05 2.09
C MET A 248 -23.20 -12.27 2.52
N ARG A 249 -22.65 -13.44 2.21
CA ARG A 249 -23.27 -14.73 2.56
C ARG A 249 -22.18 -15.72 2.99
N ARG A 250 -22.50 -16.54 3.96
CA ARG A 250 -21.71 -17.74 4.23
C ARG A 250 -22.09 -18.81 3.22
N LYS A 251 -21.09 -19.51 2.69
CA LYS A 251 -21.34 -20.70 1.84
C LYS A 251 -22.11 -21.73 2.66
N GLY A 252 -23.30 -22.10 2.18
CA GLY A 252 -24.10 -23.14 2.82
C GLY A 252 -23.31 -24.44 2.88
N ARG A 253 -23.29 -25.10 4.04
CA ARG A 253 -22.87 -26.51 4.12
C ARG A 253 -23.91 -27.32 3.35
N ARG A 254 -23.49 -28.00 2.28
CA ARG A 254 -24.28 -29.13 1.72
C ARG A 254 -24.23 -30.30 2.68
#